data_0603e659c2ff982eb43624d8d3f60817
#
_entry.id   0603e659c2ff982eb43624d8d3f60817
#
_cell.length_a   1.000
_cell.length_b   1.000
_cell.length_c   1.000
_cell.angle_alpha   90.00
_cell.angle_beta   90.00
_cell.angle_gamma   90.00
#
_symmetry.space_group_name_H-M   'P 1'
#
loop_
_entity.id
_entity.type
_entity.pdbx_description
1 polymer ?
#
loop_
_entity_poly.entity_id
_entity_poly.type
_entity_poly.pdbx_seq_one_letter_code
_entity_poly.pdbx_strand_id
1 'polypeptide(L)'
;MANLSHLHSFTFRKPLIMSRSSHTNLLPLEWRASSSLAGVYALRMLGMFLVLPVLALHAVALGGSKADGGMAIAAYGLTQALLQLPLGIASDRFGRKKVIYLGLAVFAAGSLIAAAADNVTLLIIGRAIQGAGAVSAAVTALLADLTREEVRTRAMASVGLTIGLTFAASMVLSPVLTRYIGVGGLFALTGILSLVAIAVVAWVTPTPTHSKTREDADAQPSRISEVVANSQLMRLNFGIFALQGVMMAVFASLPFALEQLGMPKESQWQVYLPAVLLGLVLMVPAIIIGETRGKLKSVFVLGILFIALALCGLYWGIHSLLAIGVALVVYFIGFNILEASLPSIVSKIAPGDLKGTAMGVYNTAQSIGVFVGGAVGGRLYQHYGFGGMFAFSLGLTLLWLLVAATAPAPEAVKNVMMAVHSRWRGRENELADILMQQHGATAASFSADKTTLYLKVRRGFDEAAAQQMISGADSHVE
;
A
#
# COMPACT_ATOMS: atom_id res chain seq x y z
N MET A 1 23.44 58.38 58.61
CA MET A 1 22.23 57.53 58.76
C MET A 1 21.46 57.64 57.45
N ALA A 2 21.66 56.74 56.52
CA ALA A 2 20.98 56.74 55.24
C ALA A 2 20.62 55.30 54.89
N ASN A 3 19.35 55.13 54.63
CA ASN A 3 18.66 53.91 54.33
C ASN A 3 18.98 53.43 52.90
N LEU A 4 19.45 52.21 52.76
CA LEU A 4 19.63 51.50 51.50
C LEU A 4 18.66 50.30 51.52
N SER A 5 17.57 50.38 50.79
CA SER A 5 16.70 49.24 50.53
C SER A 5 15.95 49.45 49.21
N HIS A 6 16.52 48.96 48.09
CA HIS A 6 15.78 48.56 46.90
C HIS A 6 16.70 47.69 46.03
N LEU A 7 16.73 46.37 46.36
CA LEU A 7 17.23 45.34 45.45
C LEU A 7 16.02 44.77 44.74
N HIS A 8 15.83 45.17 43.47
CA HIS A 8 14.87 44.53 42.57
C HIS A 8 15.36 43.11 42.22
N SER A 9 14.57 42.14 42.66
CA SER A 9 14.70 40.73 42.29
C SER A 9 14.36 40.57 40.80
N PHE A 10 15.37 40.43 39.96
CA PHE A 10 15.22 39.92 38.60
C PHE A 10 14.94 38.40 38.64
N THR A 11 13.68 38.04 38.56
CA THR A 11 13.26 36.68 38.31
C THR A 11 13.56 36.33 36.85
N PHE A 12 14.65 35.57 36.62
CA PHE A 12 14.89 34.88 35.39
C PHE A 12 13.72 33.92 35.08
N ARG A 13 12.82 34.33 34.20
CA ARG A 13 11.92 33.40 33.54
C ARG A 13 12.76 32.46 32.70
N LYS A 14 12.92 31.19 33.15
CA LYS A 14 13.42 30.10 32.31
C LYS A 14 12.59 30.08 31.03
N PRO A 15 13.22 30.06 29.82
CA PRO A 15 12.47 29.82 28.61
C PRO A 15 11.83 28.44 28.75
N LEU A 16 10.50 28.38 28.55
CA LEU A 16 9.78 27.11 28.40
C LEU A 16 10.37 26.41 27.17
N ILE A 17 11.31 25.49 27.40
CA ILE A 17 11.70 24.50 26.42
C ILE A 17 10.47 23.60 26.28
N MET A 18 9.56 23.98 25.36
CA MET A 18 8.47 23.10 24.97
C MET A 18 9.09 21.82 24.45
N SER A 19 8.93 20.75 25.23
CA SER A 19 9.46 19.43 24.93
C SER A 19 9.04 19.02 23.51
N ARG A 20 10.03 18.79 22.65
CA ARG A 20 9.87 18.27 21.28
C ARG A 20 9.07 16.96 21.20
N SER A 21 8.80 16.31 22.31
CA SER A 21 8.11 15.01 22.39
C SER A 21 6.58 15.10 22.22
N SER A 22 5.95 16.27 22.42
CA SER A 22 4.49 16.40 22.33
C SER A 22 3.96 16.54 20.89
N HIS A 23 4.78 16.95 19.91
CA HIS A 23 4.35 17.18 18.55
C HIS A 23 4.32 15.92 17.67
N THR A 24 5.00 14.83 18.07
CA THR A 24 5.10 13.59 17.29
C THR A 24 4.09 12.51 17.69
N ASN A 25 3.36 12.69 18.77
CA ASN A 25 2.34 11.73 19.21
C ASN A 25 0.98 12.02 18.57
N LEU A 26 0.27 10.94 18.20
CA LEU A 26 -1.11 11.03 17.73
C LEU A 26 -2.02 11.57 18.83
N LEU A 27 -2.83 12.57 18.49
CA LEU A 27 -3.91 13.02 19.36
C LEU A 27 -4.99 11.92 19.49
N PRO A 28 -5.81 11.92 20.56
CA PRO A 28 -6.87 10.90 20.73
C PRO A 28 -7.80 10.79 19.50
N LEU A 29 -8.13 11.91 18.85
CA LEU A 29 -8.93 11.93 17.63
C LEU A 29 -8.20 11.28 16.44
N GLU A 30 -6.91 11.58 16.27
CA GLU A 30 -6.08 11.03 15.21
C GLU A 30 -5.82 9.53 15.42
N TRP A 31 -5.63 9.11 16.68
CA TRP A 31 -5.50 7.71 17.02
C TRP A 31 -6.79 6.93 16.71
N ARG A 32 -7.96 7.51 17.09
CA ARG A 32 -9.28 6.94 16.79
C ARG A 32 -9.52 6.88 15.27
N ALA A 33 -9.16 7.91 14.52
CA ALA A 33 -9.23 7.92 13.06
C ALA A 33 -8.35 6.85 12.44
N SER A 34 -7.07 6.81 12.84
CA SER A 34 -6.08 5.86 12.30
C SER A 34 -6.47 4.41 12.59
N SER A 35 -6.86 4.10 13.82
CA SER A 35 -7.23 2.73 14.21
C SER A 35 -8.54 2.27 13.57
N SER A 36 -9.56 3.13 13.50
CA SER A 36 -10.84 2.78 12.87
C SER A 36 -10.69 2.58 11.36
N LEU A 37 -9.97 3.46 10.66
CA LEU A 37 -9.76 3.36 9.22
C LEU A 37 -8.80 2.22 8.84
N ALA A 38 -7.77 1.97 9.64
CA ALA A 38 -6.93 0.77 9.50
C ALA A 38 -7.77 -0.51 9.69
N GLY A 39 -8.68 -0.53 10.68
CA GLY A 39 -9.61 -1.64 10.88
C GLY A 39 -10.55 -1.85 9.69
N VAL A 40 -11.14 -0.79 9.14
CA VAL A 40 -11.97 -0.85 7.91
C VAL A 40 -11.16 -1.42 6.74
N TYR A 41 -9.93 -0.95 6.59
CA TYR A 41 -9.02 -1.45 5.56
C TYR A 41 -8.70 -2.93 5.77
N ALA A 42 -8.45 -3.36 7.03
CA ALA A 42 -8.23 -4.74 7.41
C ALA A 42 -9.42 -5.64 7.05
N LEU A 43 -10.62 -5.26 7.46
CA LEU A 43 -11.84 -6.03 7.21
C LEU A 43 -12.07 -6.23 5.71
N ARG A 44 -11.84 -5.19 4.90
CA ARG A 44 -11.95 -5.26 3.45
C ARG A 44 -10.85 -6.15 2.84
N MET A 45 -9.60 -5.97 3.25
CA MET A 45 -8.47 -6.77 2.73
C MET A 45 -8.56 -8.23 3.17
N LEU A 46 -9.02 -8.49 4.39
CA LEU A 46 -9.34 -9.85 4.83
C LEU A 46 -10.32 -10.49 3.87
N GLY A 47 -11.41 -9.78 3.54
CA GLY A 47 -12.42 -10.26 2.58
C GLY A 47 -11.86 -10.58 1.20
N MET A 48 -10.89 -9.82 0.72
CA MET A 48 -10.24 -10.07 -0.57
C MET A 48 -9.30 -11.27 -0.52
N PHE A 49 -8.43 -11.32 0.48
CA PHE A 49 -7.38 -12.34 0.55
C PHE A 49 -7.90 -13.69 1.07
N LEU A 50 -8.98 -13.68 1.86
CA LEU A 50 -9.51 -14.89 2.49
C LEU A 50 -9.99 -15.92 1.45
N VAL A 51 -10.48 -15.50 0.30
CA VAL A 51 -10.96 -16.40 -0.75
C VAL A 51 -9.85 -16.81 -1.72
N LEU A 52 -8.72 -16.10 -1.76
CA LEU A 52 -7.69 -16.29 -2.79
C LEU A 52 -7.12 -17.72 -2.87
N PRO A 53 -6.73 -18.38 -1.75
CA PRO A 53 -6.15 -19.73 -1.82
C PRO A 53 -7.10 -20.82 -2.31
N VAL A 54 -8.40 -20.61 -2.20
CA VAL A 54 -9.42 -21.63 -2.49
C VAL A 54 -10.27 -21.29 -3.71
N LEU A 55 -10.15 -20.07 -4.24
CA LEU A 55 -11.04 -19.53 -5.27
C LEU A 55 -10.95 -20.30 -6.60
N ALA A 56 -9.73 -20.61 -7.05
CA ALA A 56 -9.53 -21.30 -8.32
C ALA A 56 -10.13 -22.73 -8.30
N LEU A 57 -9.91 -23.47 -7.20
CA LEU A 57 -10.49 -24.79 -7.01
C LEU A 57 -12.03 -24.73 -6.91
N HIS A 58 -12.56 -23.71 -6.23
CA HIS A 58 -14.01 -23.51 -6.11
C HIS A 58 -14.67 -23.20 -7.46
N ALA A 59 -14.04 -22.37 -8.30
CA ALA A 59 -14.54 -22.08 -9.64
C ALA A 59 -14.67 -23.36 -10.49
N VAL A 60 -13.70 -24.26 -10.40
CA VAL A 60 -13.74 -25.56 -11.09
C VAL A 60 -14.84 -26.46 -10.49
N ALA A 61 -15.00 -26.46 -9.16
CA ALA A 61 -16.08 -27.22 -8.50
C ALA A 61 -17.49 -26.74 -8.90
N LEU A 62 -17.64 -25.46 -9.30
CA LEU A 62 -18.87 -24.89 -9.86
C LEU A 62 -19.04 -25.14 -11.38
N GLY A 63 -18.31 -26.10 -11.96
CA GLY A 63 -18.39 -26.46 -13.37
C GLY A 63 -17.57 -25.58 -14.33
N GLY A 64 -16.72 -24.68 -13.80
CA GLY A 64 -15.83 -23.87 -14.61
C GLY A 64 -14.56 -24.62 -15.03
N SER A 65 -13.84 -24.03 -15.98
CA SER A 65 -12.50 -24.46 -16.37
C SER A 65 -11.44 -23.86 -15.43
N LYS A 66 -10.19 -24.30 -15.55
CA LYS A 66 -9.06 -23.69 -14.83
C LYS A 66 -8.83 -22.22 -15.24
N ALA A 67 -9.12 -21.88 -16.51
CA ALA A 67 -9.11 -20.50 -16.97
C ALA A 67 -10.18 -19.64 -16.28
N ASP A 68 -11.36 -20.20 -16.01
CA ASP A 68 -12.41 -19.49 -15.27
C ASP A 68 -12.03 -19.26 -13.81
N GLY A 69 -11.26 -20.18 -13.20
CA GLY A 69 -10.65 -19.97 -11.89
C GLY A 69 -9.74 -18.74 -11.86
N GLY A 70 -8.88 -18.61 -12.87
CA GLY A 70 -8.07 -17.40 -13.07
C GLY A 70 -8.91 -16.16 -13.38
N MET A 71 -9.99 -16.30 -14.15
CA MET A 71 -10.92 -15.19 -14.45
C MET A 71 -11.68 -14.71 -13.21
N ALA A 72 -12.06 -15.60 -12.29
CA ALA A 72 -12.68 -15.23 -11.02
C ALA A 72 -11.74 -14.36 -10.14
N ILE A 73 -10.42 -14.60 -10.20
CA ILE A 73 -9.42 -13.73 -9.58
C ILE A 73 -9.33 -12.40 -10.35
N ALA A 74 -9.23 -12.47 -11.67
CA ALA A 74 -9.02 -11.33 -12.56
C ALA A 74 -10.16 -10.32 -12.55
N ALA A 75 -11.41 -10.78 -12.55
CA ALA A 75 -12.60 -9.94 -12.60
C ALA A 75 -12.65 -8.89 -11.48
N TYR A 76 -12.23 -9.27 -10.28
CA TYR A 76 -12.06 -8.35 -9.15
C TYR A 76 -11.03 -7.26 -9.47
N GLY A 77 -9.84 -7.63 -9.96
CA GLY A 77 -8.77 -6.70 -10.29
C GLY A 77 -9.15 -5.72 -11.41
N LEU A 78 -9.87 -6.20 -12.43
CA LEU A 78 -10.31 -5.37 -13.55
C LEU A 78 -11.22 -4.24 -13.11
N THR A 79 -12.29 -4.57 -12.40
CA THR A 79 -13.27 -3.58 -11.95
C THR A 79 -12.69 -2.62 -10.92
N GLN A 80 -11.81 -3.13 -10.04
CA GLN A 80 -11.06 -2.27 -9.12
C GLN A 80 -10.15 -1.31 -9.87
N ALA A 81 -9.41 -1.74 -10.88
CA ALA A 81 -8.54 -0.87 -11.67
C ALA A 81 -9.33 0.26 -12.36
N LEU A 82 -10.48 -0.09 -12.94
CA LEU A 82 -11.34 0.88 -13.65
C LEU A 82 -11.99 1.91 -12.73
N LEU A 83 -12.38 1.49 -11.52
CA LEU A 83 -13.18 2.33 -10.62
C LEU A 83 -12.38 3.00 -9.50
N GLN A 84 -11.12 2.62 -9.29
CA GLN A 84 -10.29 3.16 -8.20
C GLN A 84 -10.11 4.68 -8.29
N LEU A 85 -9.70 5.19 -9.45
CA LEU A 85 -9.53 6.62 -9.68
C LEU A 85 -10.88 7.37 -9.71
N PRO A 86 -11.90 6.92 -10.47
CA PRO A 86 -13.23 7.55 -10.46
C PRO A 86 -13.85 7.67 -9.07
N LEU A 87 -13.78 6.62 -8.25
CA LEU A 87 -14.30 6.64 -6.88
C LEU A 87 -13.46 7.53 -5.96
N GLY A 88 -12.14 7.62 -6.18
CA GLY A 88 -11.29 8.59 -5.50
C GLY A 88 -11.78 10.02 -5.75
N ILE A 89 -11.94 10.41 -7.01
CA ILE A 89 -12.45 11.74 -7.42
C ILE A 89 -13.87 11.97 -6.90
N ALA A 90 -14.74 10.96 -7.00
CA ALA A 90 -16.11 11.06 -6.48
C ALA A 90 -16.10 11.31 -4.96
N SER A 91 -15.15 10.77 -4.23
CA SER A 91 -15.04 10.98 -2.79
C SER A 91 -14.69 12.42 -2.41
N ASP A 92 -13.95 13.14 -3.28
CA ASP A 92 -13.66 14.56 -3.11
C ASP A 92 -14.92 15.43 -3.33
N ARG A 93 -15.75 15.09 -4.34
CA ARG A 93 -16.95 15.85 -4.69
C ARG A 93 -18.16 15.57 -3.81
N PHE A 94 -18.43 14.29 -3.52
CA PHE A 94 -19.66 13.86 -2.82
C PHE A 94 -19.45 13.60 -1.34
N GLY A 95 -18.20 13.67 -0.86
CA GLY A 95 -17.77 13.45 0.52
C GLY A 95 -17.24 12.04 0.78
N ARG A 96 -16.13 11.99 1.49
CA ARG A 96 -15.34 10.77 1.78
C ARG A 96 -16.18 9.61 2.31
N LYS A 97 -16.92 9.84 3.42
CA LYS A 97 -17.70 8.79 4.07
C LYS A 97 -18.81 8.23 3.18
N LYS A 98 -19.48 9.07 2.38
CA LYS A 98 -20.57 8.62 1.49
C LYS A 98 -20.07 7.64 0.44
N VAL A 99 -18.91 7.93 -0.17
CA VAL A 99 -18.31 7.04 -1.18
C VAL A 99 -17.78 5.77 -0.52
N ILE A 100 -17.25 5.84 0.70
CA ILE A 100 -16.82 4.65 1.46
C ILE A 100 -18.04 3.76 1.75
N TYR A 101 -19.19 4.30 2.18
CA TYR A 101 -20.41 3.53 2.40
C TYR A 101 -20.89 2.85 1.12
N LEU A 102 -20.94 3.60 0.01
CA LEU A 102 -21.37 3.05 -1.29
C LEU A 102 -20.46 1.90 -1.72
N GLY A 103 -19.14 2.11 -1.68
CA GLY A 103 -18.19 1.10 -2.10
C GLY A 103 -18.21 -0.15 -1.21
N LEU A 104 -18.31 0.01 0.11
CA LEU A 104 -18.45 -1.13 1.03
C LEU A 104 -19.78 -1.86 0.83
N ALA A 105 -20.87 -1.16 0.53
CA ALA A 105 -22.17 -1.77 0.20
C ALA A 105 -22.09 -2.56 -1.11
N VAL A 106 -21.46 -2.01 -2.15
CA VAL A 106 -21.21 -2.70 -3.43
C VAL A 106 -20.33 -3.93 -3.20
N PHE A 107 -19.28 -3.82 -2.39
CA PHE A 107 -18.44 -4.96 -2.03
C PHE A 107 -19.23 -6.05 -1.30
N ALA A 108 -20.09 -5.67 -0.35
CA ALA A 108 -20.95 -6.61 0.37
C ALA A 108 -21.94 -7.31 -0.58
N ALA A 109 -22.59 -6.57 -1.48
CA ALA A 109 -23.49 -7.12 -2.48
C ALA A 109 -22.79 -8.13 -3.39
N GLY A 110 -21.61 -7.78 -3.93
CA GLY A 110 -20.80 -8.69 -4.73
C GLY A 110 -20.38 -9.95 -3.95
N SER A 111 -20.05 -9.81 -2.67
CA SER A 111 -19.72 -10.93 -1.78
C SER A 111 -20.91 -11.87 -1.59
N LEU A 112 -22.11 -11.34 -1.36
CA LEU A 112 -23.32 -12.15 -1.18
C LEU A 112 -23.73 -12.85 -2.49
N ILE A 113 -23.59 -12.19 -3.65
CA ILE A 113 -23.80 -12.82 -4.96
C ILE A 113 -22.81 -13.97 -5.16
N ALA A 114 -21.53 -13.77 -4.85
CA ALA A 114 -20.52 -14.83 -4.94
C ALA A 114 -20.78 -15.97 -3.93
N ALA A 115 -21.32 -15.66 -2.75
CA ALA A 115 -21.71 -16.65 -1.75
C ALA A 115 -22.86 -17.56 -2.22
N ALA A 116 -23.81 -16.98 -2.95
CA ALA A 116 -24.99 -17.68 -3.50
C ALA A 116 -24.72 -18.30 -4.89
N ALA A 117 -23.48 -18.21 -5.41
CA ALA A 117 -23.16 -18.70 -6.73
C ALA A 117 -23.26 -20.23 -6.81
N ASP A 118 -24.12 -20.72 -7.71
CA ASP A 118 -24.30 -22.13 -8.08
C ASP A 118 -23.57 -22.49 -9.38
N ASN A 119 -23.00 -21.51 -10.07
CA ASN A 119 -22.23 -21.67 -11.30
C ASN A 119 -21.08 -20.66 -11.35
N VAL A 120 -20.10 -20.95 -12.20
CA VAL A 120 -18.88 -20.13 -12.31
C VAL A 120 -19.14 -18.71 -12.84
N THR A 121 -20.15 -18.55 -13.71
CA THR A 121 -20.49 -17.23 -14.27
C THR A 121 -20.99 -16.28 -13.18
N LEU A 122 -21.87 -16.75 -12.30
CA LEU A 122 -22.37 -15.95 -11.18
C LEU A 122 -21.26 -15.64 -10.17
N LEU A 123 -20.33 -16.57 -9.95
CA LEU A 123 -19.13 -16.33 -9.16
C LEU A 123 -18.29 -15.20 -9.74
N ILE A 124 -18.00 -15.22 -11.05
CA ILE A 124 -17.20 -14.18 -11.74
C ILE A 124 -17.92 -12.82 -11.67
N ILE A 125 -19.25 -12.79 -11.88
CA ILE A 125 -20.04 -11.55 -11.74
C ILE A 125 -19.96 -11.01 -10.31
N GLY A 126 -20.14 -11.85 -9.30
CA GLY A 126 -20.00 -11.47 -7.90
C GLY A 126 -18.63 -10.89 -7.59
N ARG A 127 -17.56 -11.49 -8.15
CA ARG A 127 -16.18 -10.99 -8.03
C ARG A 127 -15.98 -9.64 -8.73
N ALA A 128 -16.57 -9.45 -9.91
CA ALA A 128 -16.51 -8.16 -10.61
C ALA A 128 -17.22 -7.05 -9.81
N ILE A 129 -18.42 -7.34 -9.26
CA ILE A 129 -19.15 -6.38 -8.42
C ILE A 129 -18.35 -6.09 -7.12
N GLN A 130 -17.76 -7.11 -6.51
CA GLN A 130 -16.91 -6.97 -5.33
C GLN A 130 -15.72 -6.02 -5.58
N GLY A 131 -15.05 -6.17 -6.74
CA GLY A 131 -13.96 -5.27 -7.15
C GLY A 131 -14.42 -3.85 -7.43
N ALA A 132 -15.67 -3.66 -7.89
CA ALA A 132 -16.25 -2.34 -8.10
C ALA A 132 -16.42 -1.52 -6.80
N GLY A 133 -16.39 -2.19 -5.64
CA GLY A 133 -16.34 -1.54 -4.33
C GLY A 133 -14.97 -0.98 -3.96
N ALA A 134 -14.23 -0.40 -4.88
CA ALA A 134 -12.86 0.13 -4.70
C ALA A 134 -12.84 1.40 -3.84
N VAL A 135 -12.72 1.24 -2.52
CA VAL A 135 -12.74 2.37 -1.55
C VAL A 135 -11.37 2.78 -1.03
N SER A 136 -10.29 2.12 -1.45
CA SER A 136 -8.95 2.34 -0.89
C SER A 136 -8.52 3.81 -0.96
N ALA A 137 -8.75 4.48 -2.10
CA ALA A 137 -8.43 5.88 -2.28
C ALA A 137 -9.23 6.79 -1.32
N ALA A 138 -10.53 6.54 -1.18
CA ALA A 138 -11.40 7.32 -0.29
C ALA A 138 -11.04 7.13 1.19
N VAL A 139 -10.66 5.91 1.61
CA VAL A 139 -10.24 5.61 2.99
C VAL A 139 -8.90 6.29 3.32
N THR A 140 -7.92 6.21 2.43
CA THR A 140 -6.63 6.88 2.64
C THR A 140 -6.75 8.40 2.61
N ALA A 141 -7.61 8.95 1.76
CA ALA A 141 -7.91 10.37 1.74
C ALA A 141 -8.62 10.83 3.03
N LEU A 142 -9.62 10.07 3.52
CA LEU A 142 -10.27 10.37 4.81
C LEU A 142 -9.27 10.33 5.98
N LEU A 143 -8.33 9.39 5.96
CA LEU A 143 -7.27 9.32 6.97
C LEU A 143 -6.37 10.57 6.92
N ALA A 144 -6.00 11.01 5.71
CA ALA A 144 -5.24 12.23 5.52
C ALA A 144 -5.96 13.48 6.05
N ASP A 145 -7.30 13.56 5.82
CA ASP A 145 -8.14 14.67 6.29
C ASP A 145 -8.26 14.71 7.82
N LEU A 146 -8.17 13.56 8.49
CA LEU A 146 -8.32 13.40 9.94
C LEU A 146 -7.00 13.42 10.72
N THR A 147 -5.86 13.53 10.03
CA THR A 147 -4.53 13.50 10.65
C THR A 147 -3.73 14.74 10.27
N ARG A 148 -2.99 15.30 11.25
CA ARG A 148 -2.03 16.38 11.00
C ARG A 148 -0.89 15.89 10.12
N GLU A 149 -0.25 16.81 9.40
CA GLU A 149 0.85 16.48 8.47
C GLU A 149 2.02 15.79 9.16
N GLU A 150 2.36 16.23 10.37
CA GLU A 150 3.48 15.72 11.18
C GLU A 150 3.33 14.23 11.52
N VAL A 151 2.09 13.75 11.69
CA VAL A 151 1.78 12.36 12.09
C VAL A 151 1.18 11.53 10.95
N ARG A 152 0.81 12.15 9.81
CA ARG A 152 0.16 11.49 8.66
C ARG A 152 0.96 10.29 8.13
N THR A 153 2.27 10.41 7.99
CA THR A 153 3.13 9.31 7.55
C THR A 153 3.02 8.11 8.49
N ARG A 154 2.95 8.35 9.80
CA ARG A 154 2.79 7.30 10.82
C ARG A 154 1.40 6.66 10.75
N ALA A 155 0.36 7.45 10.55
CA ALA A 155 -1.01 6.95 10.35
C ALA A 155 -1.13 6.10 9.08
N MET A 156 -0.53 6.53 7.96
CA MET A 156 -0.49 5.74 6.73
C MET A 156 0.32 4.45 6.87
N ALA A 157 1.41 4.47 7.63
CA ALA A 157 2.19 3.28 7.91
C ALA A 157 1.39 2.22 8.70
N SER A 158 0.48 2.65 9.59
CA SER A 158 -0.40 1.72 10.32
C SER A 158 -1.36 0.99 9.37
N VAL A 159 -1.88 1.66 8.34
CA VAL A 159 -2.71 1.03 7.29
C VAL A 159 -1.87 0.02 6.51
N GLY A 160 -0.65 0.37 6.10
CA GLY A 160 0.24 -0.53 5.38
C GLY A 160 0.58 -1.80 6.18
N LEU A 161 0.90 -1.65 7.48
CA LEU A 161 1.13 -2.78 8.38
C LEU A 161 -0.10 -3.69 8.48
N THR A 162 -1.28 -3.10 8.56
CA THR A 162 -2.55 -3.82 8.64
C THR A 162 -2.79 -4.68 7.38
N ILE A 163 -2.43 -4.19 6.18
CA ILE A 163 -2.55 -4.96 4.93
C ILE A 163 -1.69 -6.24 5.01
N GLY A 164 -0.42 -6.10 5.40
CA GLY A 164 0.49 -7.25 5.52
C GLY A 164 0.03 -8.29 6.53
N LEU A 165 -0.41 -7.84 7.72
CA LEU A 165 -0.95 -8.73 8.75
C LEU A 165 -2.24 -9.43 8.30
N THR A 166 -3.11 -8.70 7.61
CA THR A 166 -4.37 -9.25 7.08
C THR A 166 -4.11 -10.28 5.99
N PHE A 167 -3.14 -10.03 5.10
CA PHE A 167 -2.73 -11.01 4.10
C PHE A 167 -2.23 -12.30 4.75
N ALA A 168 -1.32 -12.19 5.72
CA ALA A 168 -0.80 -13.35 6.45
C ALA A 168 -1.91 -14.13 7.17
N ALA A 169 -2.79 -13.42 7.88
CA ALA A 169 -3.93 -14.03 8.55
C ALA A 169 -4.88 -14.72 7.57
N SER A 170 -5.14 -14.11 6.41
CA SER A 170 -6.03 -14.68 5.38
C SER A 170 -5.51 -15.99 4.81
N MET A 171 -4.19 -16.08 4.56
CA MET A 171 -3.58 -17.31 4.03
C MET A 171 -3.74 -18.50 4.96
N VAL A 172 -3.79 -18.24 6.26
CA VAL A 172 -3.99 -19.26 7.29
C VAL A 172 -5.46 -19.56 7.52
N LEU A 173 -6.26 -18.51 7.70
CA LEU A 173 -7.68 -18.65 8.04
C LEU A 173 -8.52 -19.22 6.89
N SER A 174 -8.14 -18.92 5.64
CA SER A 174 -8.91 -19.35 4.46
C SER A 174 -9.14 -20.85 4.40
N PRO A 175 -8.11 -21.71 4.32
CA PRO A 175 -8.33 -23.14 4.26
C PRO A 175 -8.99 -23.71 5.52
N VAL A 176 -8.65 -23.15 6.71
CA VAL A 176 -9.26 -23.58 7.98
C VAL A 176 -10.75 -23.29 8.01
N LEU A 177 -11.17 -22.07 7.70
CA LEU A 177 -12.57 -21.68 7.69
C LEU A 177 -13.35 -22.39 6.58
N THR A 178 -12.73 -22.64 5.43
CA THR A 178 -13.34 -23.40 4.33
C THR A 178 -13.85 -24.79 4.80
N ARG A 179 -13.14 -25.42 5.73
CA ARG A 179 -13.52 -26.70 6.29
C ARG A 179 -14.88 -26.65 7.04
N TYR A 180 -15.16 -25.51 7.71
CA TYR A 180 -16.35 -25.37 8.56
C TYR A 180 -17.54 -24.74 7.85
N ILE A 181 -17.30 -23.72 7.00
CA ILE A 181 -18.35 -22.91 6.38
C ILE A 181 -18.35 -22.98 4.85
N GLY A 182 -17.42 -23.74 4.25
CA GLY A 182 -17.27 -23.80 2.80
C GLY A 182 -16.80 -22.47 2.18
N VAL A 183 -16.59 -22.47 0.87
CA VAL A 183 -16.14 -21.25 0.15
C VAL A 183 -17.28 -20.23 0.03
N GLY A 184 -18.52 -20.68 -0.20
CA GLY A 184 -19.70 -19.80 -0.14
C GLY A 184 -19.83 -19.09 1.20
N GLY A 185 -19.59 -19.81 2.31
CA GLY A 185 -19.56 -19.23 3.65
C GLY A 185 -18.43 -18.22 3.85
N LEU A 186 -17.25 -18.40 3.22
CA LEU A 186 -16.20 -17.38 3.21
C LEU A 186 -16.67 -16.10 2.53
N PHE A 187 -17.33 -16.21 1.38
CA PHE A 187 -17.90 -15.04 0.69
C PHE A 187 -18.98 -14.35 1.54
N ALA A 188 -19.88 -15.11 2.18
CA ALA A 188 -20.87 -14.54 3.09
C ALA A 188 -20.20 -13.81 4.27
N LEU A 189 -19.16 -14.41 4.87
CA LEU A 189 -18.37 -13.79 5.92
C LEU A 189 -17.74 -12.47 5.45
N THR A 190 -17.17 -12.41 4.24
CA THR A 190 -16.59 -11.19 3.70
C THR A 190 -17.64 -10.09 3.48
N GLY A 191 -18.85 -10.48 3.08
CA GLY A 191 -19.99 -9.57 2.99
C GLY A 191 -20.38 -9.00 4.37
N ILE A 192 -20.47 -9.84 5.38
CA ILE A 192 -20.76 -9.43 6.77
C ILE A 192 -19.67 -8.50 7.29
N LEU A 193 -18.38 -8.84 7.09
CA LEU A 193 -17.26 -8.00 7.49
C LEU A 193 -17.31 -6.61 6.83
N SER A 194 -17.79 -6.53 5.58
CA SER A 194 -17.98 -5.24 4.90
C SER A 194 -19.11 -4.43 5.51
N LEU A 195 -20.21 -5.07 5.93
CA LEU A 195 -21.29 -4.39 6.66
C LEU A 195 -20.82 -3.91 8.04
N VAL A 196 -20.00 -4.69 8.74
CA VAL A 196 -19.35 -4.27 9.99
C VAL A 196 -18.42 -3.07 9.73
N ALA A 197 -17.68 -3.06 8.61
CA ALA A 197 -16.84 -1.92 8.23
C ALA A 197 -17.69 -0.65 8.01
N ILE A 198 -18.89 -0.76 7.40
CA ILE A 198 -19.83 0.38 7.29
C ILE A 198 -20.22 0.89 8.68
N ALA A 199 -20.55 -0.01 9.61
CA ALA A 199 -20.89 0.36 10.98
C ALA A 199 -19.72 1.08 11.70
N VAL A 200 -18.49 0.58 11.51
CA VAL A 200 -17.28 1.22 12.07
C VAL A 200 -17.09 2.62 11.50
N VAL A 201 -17.26 2.82 10.19
CA VAL A 201 -17.16 4.16 9.58
C VAL A 201 -18.27 5.08 10.07
N ALA A 202 -19.48 4.56 10.31
CA ALA A 202 -20.62 5.36 10.74
C ALA A 202 -20.45 5.85 12.19
N TRP A 203 -20.07 4.96 13.11
CA TRP A 203 -20.14 5.21 14.56
C TRP A 203 -18.77 5.45 15.20
N VAL A 204 -17.71 4.84 14.68
CA VAL A 204 -16.38 4.92 15.30
C VAL A 204 -15.51 5.96 14.62
N THR A 205 -15.52 6.05 13.29
CA THR A 205 -14.64 6.97 12.56
C THR A 205 -15.11 8.41 12.73
N PRO A 206 -14.23 9.35 13.16
CA PRO A 206 -14.58 10.76 13.26
C PRO A 206 -15.06 11.34 11.93
N THR A 207 -15.88 12.38 11.98
CA THR A 207 -16.26 13.15 10.80
C THR A 207 -15.37 14.39 10.71
N PRO A 208 -14.73 14.67 9.57
CA PRO A 208 -13.93 15.89 9.43
C PRO A 208 -14.84 17.11 9.58
N THR A 209 -14.47 18.03 10.49
CA THR A 209 -15.23 19.25 10.77
C THR A 209 -15.07 20.30 9.67
N HIS A 210 -13.99 20.23 8.92
CA HIS A 210 -13.77 21.00 7.71
C HIS A 210 -13.23 20.04 6.64
N SER A 211 -14.00 19.83 5.58
CA SER A 211 -13.47 19.35 4.32
C SER A 211 -12.61 20.48 3.74
N LYS A 212 -11.38 20.63 4.22
CA LYS A 212 -10.40 21.43 3.52
C LYS A 212 -10.14 20.68 2.22
N THR A 213 -10.56 21.24 1.12
CA THR A 213 -10.10 20.90 -0.23
C THR A 213 -8.58 21.13 -0.21
N ARG A 214 -7.85 20.11 0.22
CA ARG A 214 -6.38 20.12 0.19
C ARG A 214 -5.98 19.55 -1.14
N GLU A 215 -5.75 20.44 -2.09
CA GLU A 215 -5.25 20.12 -3.43
C GLU A 215 -3.97 19.27 -3.40
N ASP A 216 -3.22 19.31 -2.29
CA ASP A 216 -1.90 18.66 -2.15
C ASP A 216 -1.96 17.16 -1.80
N ALA A 217 -3.07 16.68 -1.22
CA ALA A 217 -3.19 15.27 -0.80
C ALA A 217 -4.11 14.46 -1.72
N ASP A 218 -4.91 15.12 -2.54
CA ASP A 218 -5.91 14.50 -3.39
C ASP A 218 -5.34 14.12 -4.76
N ALA A 219 -5.90 13.06 -5.35
CA ALA A 219 -5.56 12.70 -6.71
C ALA A 219 -6.03 13.82 -7.65
N GLN A 220 -5.09 14.49 -8.30
CA GLN A 220 -5.38 15.54 -9.29
C GLN A 220 -5.42 14.91 -10.69
N PRO A 221 -6.62 14.68 -11.28
CA PRO A 221 -6.74 14.04 -12.59
C PRO A 221 -6.02 14.80 -13.69
N SER A 222 -5.99 16.14 -13.59
CA SER A 222 -5.27 17.02 -14.53
C SER A 222 -3.76 16.79 -14.53
N ARG A 223 -3.19 16.19 -13.47
CA ARG A 223 -1.77 16.00 -13.31
C ARG A 223 -1.33 14.51 -13.35
N ILE A 224 -2.24 13.60 -13.71
CA ILE A 224 -1.88 12.18 -13.91
C ILE A 224 -0.81 12.05 -14.99
N SER A 225 -0.85 12.88 -16.03
CA SER A 225 0.14 12.90 -17.10
C SER A 225 1.57 13.17 -16.58
N GLU A 226 1.74 14.01 -15.56
CA GLU A 226 3.05 14.30 -14.95
C GLU A 226 3.61 13.05 -14.24
N VAL A 227 2.75 12.30 -13.55
CA VAL A 227 3.13 11.04 -12.90
C VAL A 227 3.50 9.98 -13.93
N VAL A 228 2.71 9.84 -14.99
CA VAL A 228 2.94 8.87 -16.07
C VAL A 228 4.18 9.23 -16.90
N ALA A 229 4.48 10.51 -17.08
CA ALA A 229 5.71 10.97 -17.75
C ALA A 229 6.97 10.71 -16.93
N ASN A 230 6.86 10.52 -15.61
CA ASN A 230 8.01 10.25 -14.75
C ASN A 230 8.45 8.78 -14.88
N SER A 231 9.57 8.56 -15.58
CA SER A 231 10.09 7.22 -15.86
C SER A 231 10.44 6.41 -14.61
N GLN A 232 10.85 7.05 -13.51
CA GLN A 232 11.15 6.35 -12.25
C GLN A 232 9.88 5.85 -11.58
N LEU A 233 8.82 6.66 -11.55
CA LEU A 233 7.51 6.23 -11.03
C LEU A 233 6.92 5.13 -11.90
N MET A 234 7.03 5.22 -13.23
CA MET A 234 6.54 4.18 -14.14
C MET A 234 7.28 2.85 -13.99
N ARG A 235 8.58 2.85 -13.70
CA ARG A 235 9.33 1.62 -13.39
C ARG A 235 8.83 0.96 -12.09
N LEU A 236 8.46 1.74 -11.08
CA LEU A 236 7.89 1.23 -9.83
C LEU A 236 6.45 0.74 -10.02
N ASN A 237 5.66 1.43 -10.85
CA ASN A 237 4.32 1.01 -11.23
C ASN A 237 4.36 -0.32 -12.02
N PHE A 238 5.33 -0.48 -12.91
CA PHE A 238 5.59 -1.78 -13.55
C PHE A 238 6.01 -2.85 -12.53
N GLY A 239 6.78 -2.47 -11.50
CA GLY A 239 7.18 -3.36 -10.42
C GLY A 239 6.00 -3.94 -9.65
N ILE A 240 5.06 -3.09 -9.20
CA ILE A 240 3.87 -3.59 -8.49
C ILE A 240 2.92 -4.36 -9.41
N PHE A 241 2.78 -3.95 -10.67
CA PHE A 241 2.06 -4.71 -11.69
C PHE A 241 2.63 -6.13 -11.82
N ALA A 242 3.95 -6.26 -11.96
CA ALA A 242 4.62 -7.55 -12.10
C ALA A 242 4.49 -8.39 -10.82
N LEU A 243 4.72 -7.79 -9.63
CA LEU A 243 4.61 -8.46 -8.34
C LEU A 243 3.24 -9.09 -8.14
N GLN A 244 2.19 -8.30 -8.36
CA GLN A 244 0.81 -8.77 -8.19
C GLN A 244 0.40 -9.72 -9.31
N GLY A 245 0.85 -9.48 -10.55
CA GLY A 245 0.59 -10.36 -11.67
C GLY A 245 1.15 -11.76 -11.46
N VAL A 246 2.40 -11.86 -11.01
CA VAL A 246 3.04 -13.14 -10.68
C VAL A 246 2.31 -13.83 -9.51
N MET A 247 1.98 -13.10 -8.45
CA MET A 247 1.26 -13.65 -7.31
C MET A 247 -0.08 -14.25 -7.73
N MET A 248 -0.88 -13.53 -8.53
CA MET A 248 -2.19 -14.02 -8.96
C MET A 248 -2.08 -15.21 -9.92
N ALA A 249 -1.09 -15.24 -10.81
CA ALA A 249 -0.83 -16.39 -11.69
C ALA A 249 -0.45 -17.64 -10.88
N VAL A 250 0.41 -17.50 -9.87
CA VAL A 250 0.77 -18.58 -8.96
C VAL A 250 -0.46 -19.08 -8.20
N PHE A 251 -1.26 -18.22 -7.59
CA PHE A 251 -2.46 -18.62 -6.85
C PHE A 251 -3.61 -19.14 -7.74
N ALA A 252 -3.61 -18.83 -9.03
CA ALA A 252 -4.53 -19.45 -9.99
C ALA A 252 -4.20 -20.91 -10.29
N SER A 253 -3.00 -21.39 -9.97
CA SER A 253 -2.54 -22.74 -10.35
C SER A 253 -2.00 -23.58 -9.18
N LEU A 254 -1.29 -22.97 -8.22
CA LEU A 254 -0.65 -23.67 -7.10
C LEU A 254 -1.62 -24.55 -6.26
N PRO A 255 -2.87 -24.11 -5.96
CA PRO A 255 -3.81 -24.95 -5.23
C PRO A 255 -4.08 -26.31 -5.91
N PHE A 256 -4.07 -26.34 -7.25
CA PHE A 256 -4.22 -27.58 -8.01
C PHE A 256 -2.99 -28.50 -7.90
N ALA A 257 -1.79 -27.94 -7.84
CA ALA A 257 -0.58 -28.72 -7.61
C ALA A 257 -0.59 -29.41 -6.25
N LEU A 258 -1.00 -28.67 -5.20
CA LEU A 258 -1.13 -29.23 -3.86
C LEU A 258 -2.20 -30.31 -3.78
N GLU A 259 -3.34 -30.14 -4.48
CA GLU A 259 -4.39 -31.14 -4.57
C GLU A 259 -3.92 -32.42 -5.26
N GLN A 260 -3.16 -32.31 -6.38
CA GLN A 260 -2.55 -33.44 -7.08
C GLN A 260 -1.56 -34.23 -6.19
N LEU A 261 -0.94 -33.58 -5.23
CA LEU A 261 -0.06 -34.20 -4.22
C LEU A 261 -0.82 -34.76 -3.00
N GLY A 262 -2.13 -34.84 -3.08
CA GLY A 262 -2.97 -35.40 -2.01
C GLY A 262 -3.28 -34.42 -0.88
N MET A 263 -3.07 -33.11 -1.07
CA MET A 263 -3.45 -32.08 -0.11
C MET A 263 -4.79 -31.44 -0.51
N PRO A 264 -5.92 -31.84 0.10
CA PRO A 264 -7.19 -31.17 -0.15
C PRO A 264 -7.12 -29.70 0.30
N LYS A 265 -7.97 -28.87 -0.29
CA LYS A 265 -7.98 -27.40 -0.06
C LYS A 265 -8.01 -27.01 1.42
N GLU A 266 -8.68 -27.82 2.25
CA GLU A 266 -8.80 -27.60 3.70
C GLU A 266 -7.48 -27.81 4.47
N SER A 267 -6.50 -28.50 3.89
CA SER A 267 -5.20 -28.81 4.50
C SER A 267 -4.04 -27.99 3.94
N GLN A 268 -4.26 -27.24 2.86
CA GLN A 268 -3.21 -26.46 2.18
C GLN A 268 -2.59 -25.36 3.06
N TRP A 269 -3.28 -24.93 4.13
CA TRP A 269 -2.73 -24.00 5.12
C TRP A 269 -1.43 -24.51 5.77
N GLN A 270 -1.23 -25.83 5.85
CA GLN A 270 -0.01 -26.43 6.40
C GLN A 270 1.24 -26.09 5.57
N VAL A 271 1.07 -25.78 4.30
CA VAL A 271 2.15 -25.30 3.42
C VAL A 271 2.24 -23.77 3.43
N TYR A 272 1.08 -23.08 3.36
CA TYR A 272 1.08 -21.61 3.30
C TYR A 272 1.52 -20.95 4.61
N LEU A 273 1.07 -21.48 5.77
CA LEU A 273 1.37 -20.88 7.07
C LEU A 273 2.87 -20.77 7.36
N PRO A 274 3.65 -21.87 7.31
CA PRO A 274 5.09 -21.78 7.53
C PRO A 274 5.78 -20.86 6.52
N ALA A 275 5.37 -20.93 5.25
CA ALA A 275 5.96 -20.14 4.18
C ALA A 275 5.76 -18.64 4.41
N VAL A 276 4.53 -18.21 4.74
CA VAL A 276 4.23 -16.80 4.99
C VAL A 276 4.89 -16.31 6.26
N LEU A 277 4.83 -17.07 7.37
CA LEU A 277 5.43 -16.67 8.65
C LEU A 277 6.95 -16.56 8.55
N LEU A 278 7.61 -17.54 7.96
CA LEU A 278 9.06 -17.49 7.74
C LEU A 278 9.44 -16.35 6.80
N GLY A 279 8.65 -16.14 5.73
CA GLY A 279 8.82 -15.02 4.82
C GLY A 279 8.75 -13.67 5.53
N LEU A 280 7.78 -13.47 6.43
CA LEU A 280 7.67 -12.25 7.25
C LEU A 280 8.84 -12.05 8.20
N VAL A 281 9.27 -13.10 8.89
CA VAL A 281 10.40 -12.99 9.82
C VAL A 281 11.70 -12.72 9.07
N LEU A 282 11.96 -13.44 7.98
CA LEU A 282 13.22 -13.35 7.24
C LEU A 282 13.33 -12.09 6.38
N MET A 283 12.23 -11.38 6.06
CA MET A 283 12.30 -10.09 5.38
C MET A 283 12.87 -8.98 6.29
N VAL A 284 12.65 -9.06 7.62
CA VAL A 284 13.00 -7.98 8.55
C VAL A 284 14.48 -7.60 8.53
N PRO A 285 15.44 -8.53 8.61
CA PRO A 285 16.86 -8.21 8.51
C PRO A 285 17.22 -7.53 7.17
N ALA A 286 16.61 -7.96 6.06
CA ALA A 286 16.87 -7.39 4.75
C ALA A 286 16.42 -5.93 4.67
N ILE A 287 15.23 -5.60 5.19
CA ILE A 287 14.72 -4.22 5.24
C ILE A 287 15.60 -3.34 6.12
N ILE A 288 15.96 -3.82 7.34
CA ILE A 288 16.83 -3.09 8.25
C ILE A 288 18.19 -2.79 7.59
N ILE A 289 18.82 -3.78 6.95
CA ILE A 289 20.08 -3.58 6.23
C ILE A 289 19.92 -2.59 5.08
N GLY A 290 18.82 -2.68 4.34
CA GLY A 290 18.51 -1.77 3.24
C GLY A 290 18.42 -0.31 3.70
N GLU A 291 17.72 -0.05 4.80
CA GLU A 291 17.52 1.30 5.32
C GLU A 291 18.75 1.85 6.05
N THR A 292 19.35 1.06 6.95
CA THR A 292 20.47 1.54 7.78
C THR A 292 21.76 1.72 6.99
N ARG A 293 22.02 0.84 6.00
CA ARG A 293 23.22 0.91 5.16
C ARG A 293 23.04 1.64 3.84
N GLY A 294 21.85 2.20 3.57
CA GLY A 294 21.55 2.90 2.31
C GLY A 294 21.54 1.98 1.08
N LYS A 295 21.35 0.66 1.26
CA LYS A 295 21.37 -0.36 0.21
C LYS A 295 19.97 -0.75 -0.29
N LEU A 296 19.03 0.18 -0.29
CA LEU A 296 17.64 -0.09 -0.69
C LEU A 296 17.53 -0.71 -2.08
N LYS A 297 18.31 -0.22 -3.07
CA LYS A 297 18.31 -0.80 -4.42
C LYS A 297 18.76 -2.26 -4.42
N SER A 298 19.83 -2.59 -3.69
CA SER A 298 20.34 -3.96 -3.63
C SER A 298 19.33 -4.90 -2.98
N VAL A 299 18.66 -4.49 -1.90
CA VAL A 299 17.62 -5.26 -1.23
C VAL A 299 16.40 -5.43 -2.13
N PHE A 300 16.03 -4.40 -2.87
CA PHE A 300 14.94 -4.45 -3.84
C PHE A 300 15.22 -5.46 -4.97
N VAL A 301 16.41 -5.39 -5.59
CA VAL A 301 16.84 -6.33 -6.65
C VAL A 301 16.92 -7.76 -6.10
N LEU A 302 17.44 -7.94 -4.87
CA LEU A 302 17.50 -9.24 -4.20
C LEU A 302 16.09 -9.82 -3.98
N GLY A 303 15.10 -9.00 -3.64
CA GLY A 303 13.71 -9.43 -3.54
C GLY A 303 13.17 -9.99 -4.86
N ILE A 304 13.47 -9.34 -5.99
CA ILE A 304 13.07 -9.83 -7.33
C ILE A 304 13.78 -11.15 -7.65
N LEU A 305 15.08 -11.25 -7.33
CA LEU A 305 15.84 -12.49 -7.50
C LEU A 305 15.28 -13.66 -6.69
N PHE A 306 14.83 -13.40 -5.46
CA PHE A 306 14.16 -14.43 -4.65
C PHE A 306 12.86 -14.90 -5.31
N ILE A 307 12.06 -14.02 -5.90
CA ILE A 307 10.87 -14.43 -6.65
C ILE A 307 11.25 -15.28 -7.86
N ALA A 308 12.25 -14.86 -8.66
CA ALA A 308 12.71 -15.63 -9.82
C ALA A 308 13.22 -17.02 -9.41
N LEU A 309 14.04 -17.10 -8.36
CA LEU A 309 14.55 -18.36 -7.81
C LEU A 309 13.41 -19.26 -7.30
N ALA A 310 12.44 -18.68 -6.60
CA ALA A 310 11.28 -19.41 -6.11
C ALA A 310 10.43 -19.98 -7.24
N LEU A 311 10.22 -19.22 -8.33
CA LEU A 311 9.49 -19.70 -9.51
C LEU A 311 10.22 -20.87 -10.19
N CYS A 312 11.55 -20.82 -10.30
CA CYS A 312 12.35 -21.96 -10.76
C CYS A 312 12.21 -23.16 -9.82
N GLY A 313 12.30 -22.91 -8.50
CA GLY A 313 12.12 -23.95 -7.48
C GLY A 313 10.74 -24.60 -7.52
N LEU A 314 9.68 -23.80 -7.72
CA LEU A 314 8.32 -24.30 -7.91
C LEU A 314 8.19 -25.14 -9.18
N TYR A 315 8.78 -24.71 -10.29
CA TYR A 315 8.70 -25.43 -11.57
C TYR A 315 9.34 -26.83 -11.46
N TRP A 316 10.56 -26.94 -10.95
CA TRP A 316 11.24 -28.22 -10.81
C TRP A 316 10.74 -29.05 -9.65
N GLY A 317 10.28 -28.40 -8.56
CA GLY A 317 9.80 -29.04 -7.35
C GLY A 317 8.30 -29.29 -7.29
N ILE A 318 7.55 -29.09 -8.37
CA ILE A 318 6.07 -29.13 -8.38
C ILE A 318 5.47 -30.48 -7.94
N HIS A 319 6.27 -31.55 -7.98
CA HIS A 319 5.88 -32.89 -7.57
C HIS A 319 6.28 -33.26 -6.13
N SER A 320 6.77 -32.30 -5.33
CA SER A 320 7.19 -32.54 -3.94
C SER A 320 6.65 -31.44 -3.03
N LEU A 321 5.90 -31.83 -2.00
CA LEU A 321 5.37 -30.90 -0.99
C LEU A 321 6.48 -30.11 -0.27
N LEU A 322 7.61 -30.79 0.04
CA LEU A 322 8.74 -30.11 0.68
C LEU A 322 9.37 -29.08 -0.24
N ALA A 323 9.57 -29.40 -1.53
CA ALA A 323 10.14 -28.48 -2.50
C ALA A 323 9.22 -27.27 -2.73
N ILE A 324 7.91 -27.49 -2.84
CA ILE A 324 6.92 -26.41 -2.91
C ILE A 324 6.99 -25.53 -1.66
N GLY A 325 7.03 -26.15 -0.46
CA GLY A 325 7.11 -25.40 0.81
C GLY A 325 8.36 -24.51 0.88
N VAL A 326 9.54 -25.06 0.56
CA VAL A 326 10.80 -24.30 0.53
C VAL A 326 10.76 -23.18 -0.50
N ALA A 327 10.29 -23.47 -1.70
CA ALA A 327 10.16 -22.46 -2.77
C ALA A 327 9.19 -21.34 -2.36
N LEU A 328 8.08 -21.65 -1.70
CA LEU A 328 7.15 -20.66 -1.17
C LEU A 328 7.75 -19.80 -0.07
N VAL A 329 8.59 -20.35 0.82
CA VAL A 329 9.33 -19.53 1.81
C VAL A 329 10.18 -18.49 1.09
N VAL A 330 10.97 -18.91 0.09
CA VAL A 330 11.81 -18.00 -0.72
C VAL A 330 10.95 -16.97 -1.44
N TYR A 331 9.81 -17.40 -2.01
CA TYR A 331 8.85 -16.53 -2.67
C TYR A 331 8.33 -15.43 -1.72
N PHE A 332 7.88 -15.81 -0.52
CA PHE A 332 7.32 -14.85 0.43
C PHE A 332 8.36 -13.95 1.07
N ILE A 333 9.63 -14.36 1.18
CA ILE A 333 10.72 -13.44 1.54
C ILE A 333 10.81 -12.31 0.51
N GLY A 334 10.94 -12.67 -0.78
CA GLY A 334 11.00 -11.71 -1.88
C GLY A 334 9.75 -10.84 -1.96
N PHE A 335 8.57 -11.45 -1.91
CA PHE A 335 7.29 -10.78 -1.97
C PHE A 335 7.13 -9.73 -0.87
N ASN A 336 7.38 -10.10 0.39
CA ASN A 336 7.21 -9.19 1.52
C ASN A 336 8.23 -8.02 1.49
N ILE A 337 9.49 -8.28 1.08
CA ILE A 337 10.49 -7.22 0.88
C ILE A 337 9.99 -6.20 -0.15
N LEU A 338 9.47 -6.68 -1.28
CA LEU A 338 9.04 -5.85 -2.39
C LEU A 338 7.72 -5.12 -2.09
N GLU A 339 6.75 -5.80 -1.48
CA GLU A 339 5.46 -5.21 -1.08
C GLU A 339 5.64 -4.08 -0.06
N ALA A 340 6.59 -4.22 0.87
CA ALA A 340 6.92 -3.16 1.83
C ALA A 340 7.74 -2.02 1.20
N SER A 341 8.65 -2.33 0.28
CA SER A 341 9.59 -1.36 -0.29
C SER A 341 8.96 -0.50 -1.38
N LEU A 342 8.14 -1.08 -2.26
CA LEU A 342 7.57 -0.39 -3.43
C LEU A 342 6.79 0.88 -3.06
N PRO A 343 5.77 0.83 -2.18
CA PRO A 343 5.01 2.04 -1.85
C PRO A 343 5.85 3.08 -1.11
N SER A 344 6.82 2.63 -0.31
CA SER A 344 7.78 3.50 0.37
C SER A 344 8.63 4.28 -0.63
N ILE A 345 9.16 3.61 -1.66
CA ILE A 345 9.99 4.24 -2.69
C ILE A 345 9.14 5.18 -3.55
N VAL A 346 7.92 4.79 -3.95
CA VAL A 346 6.99 5.67 -4.69
C VAL A 346 6.73 6.95 -3.91
N SER A 347 6.42 6.85 -2.61
CA SER A 347 6.19 8.02 -1.76
C SER A 347 7.42 8.92 -1.58
N LYS A 348 8.64 8.36 -1.66
CA LYS A 348 9.89 9.13 -1.58
C LYS A 348 10.22 9.83 -2.90
N ILE A 349 9.95 9.19 -4.05
CA ILE A 349 10.26 9.74 -5.37
C ILE A 349 9.20 10.75 -5.81
N ALA A 350 7.92 10.49 -5.53
CA ALA A 350 6.84 11.39 -5.92
C ALA A 350 7.05 12.81 -5.39
N PRO A 351 6.78 13.86 -6.20
CA PRO A 351 6.72 15.24 -5.70
C PRO A 351 5.75 15.37 -4.53
N GLY A 352 6.01 16.28 -3.60
CA GLY A 352 5.23 16.44 -2.38
C GLY A 352 3.74 16.65 -2.63
N ASP A 353 3.43 17.48 -3.61
CA ASP A 353 2.10 17.86 -4.09
C ASP A 353 1.41 16.79 -4.97
N LEU A 354 2.15 15.78 -5.47
CA LEU A 354 1.63 14.71 -6.33
C LEU A 354 1.59 13.33 -5.68
N LYS A 355 1.89 13.21 -4.39
CA LYS A 355 1.94 11.91 -3.70
C LYS A 355 0.64 11.12 -3.80
N GLY A 356 -0.50 11.79 -3.63
CA GLY A 356 -1.82 11.18 -3.74
C GLY A 356 -2.07 10.63 -5.14
N THR A 357 -1.79 11.43 -6.18
CA THR A 357 -1.91 11.03 -7.59
C THR A 357 -0.98 9.86 -7.93
N ALA A 358 0.29 9.92 -7.47
CA ALA A 358 1.26 8.86 -7.70
C ALA A 358 0.84 7.53 -7.06
N MET A 359 0.31 7.56 -5.83
CA MET A 359 -0.23 6.38 -5.16
C MET A 359 -1.51 5.87 -5.83
N GLY A 360 -2.34 6.74 -6.38
CA GLY A 360 -3.51 6.36 -7.17
C GLY A 360 -3.11 5.56 -8.43
N VAL A 361 -2.13 6.06 -9.20
CA VAL A 361 -1.59 5.36 -10.38
C VAL A 361 -0.93 4.04 -9.97
N TYR A 362 -0.19 4.02 -8.87
CA TYR A 362 0.44 2.81 -8.31
C TYR A 362 -0.61 1.73 -7.98
N ASN A 363 -1.67 2.09 -7.26
CA ASN A 363 -2.73 1.15 -6.90
C ASN A 363 -3.53 0.67 -8.14
N THR A 364 -3.66 1.51 -9.16
CA THR A 364 -4.27 1.11 -10.45
C THR A 364 -3.39 0.10 -11.16
N ALA A 365 -2.07 0.34 -11.22
CA ALA A 365 -1.11 -0.62 -11.78
C ALA A 365 -1.12 -1.95 -11.03
N GLN A 366 -1.21 -1.93 -9.69
CA GLN A 366 -1.41 -3.10 -8.85
C GLN A 366 -2.64 -3.91 -9.27
N SER A 367 -3.78 -3.24 -9.43
CA SER A 367 -5.05 -3.89 -9.79
C SER A 367 -5.04 -4.44 -11.23
N ILE A 368 -4.36 -3.76 -12.16
CA ILE A 368 -4.12 -4.28 -13.52
C ILE A 368 -3.25 -5.54 -13.45
N GLY A 369 -2.24 -5.57 -12.57
CA GLY A 369 -1.43 -6.76 -12.31
C GLY A 369 -2.27 -7.94 -11.85
N VAL A 370 -3.18 -7.73 -10.89
CA VAL A 370 -4.14 -8.74 -10.43
C VAL A 370 -4.98 -9.28 -11.60
N PHE A 371 -5.51 -8.40 -12.43
CA PHE A 371 -6.29 -8.79 -13.61
C PHE A 371 -5.47 -9.63 -14.59
N VAL A 372 -4.32 -9.13 -15.02
CA VAL A 372 -3.48 -9.79 -16.03
C VAL A 372 -2.95 -11.13 -15.49
N GLY A 373 -2.48 -11.15 -14.23
CA GLY A 373 -1.96 -12.38 -13.61
C GLY A 373 -3.01 -13.46 -13.49
N GLY A 374 -4.23 -13.12 -13.06
CA GLY A 374 -5.34 -14.06 -12.97
C GLY A 374 -5.80 -14.55 -14.36
N ALA A 375 -6.09 -13.63 -15.27
CA ALA A 375 -6.63 -13.95 -16.60
C ALA A 375 -5.64 -14.69 -17.49
N VAL A 376 -4.40 -14.18 -17.59
CA VAL A 376 -3.35 -14.80 -18.43
C VAL A 376 -2.81 -16.06 -17.76
N GLY A 377 -2.49 -15.99 -16.45
CA GLY A 377 -1.98 -17.14 -15.70
C GLY A 377 -2.95 -18.33 -15.72
N GLY A 378 -4.25 -18.08 -15.49
CA GLY A 378 -5.28 -19.12 -15.55
C GLY A 378 -5.43 -19.74 -16.95
N ARG A 379 -5.42 -18.92 -18.03
CA ARG A 379 -5.47 -19.40 -19.41
C ARG A 379 -4.23 -20.22 -19.79
N LEU A 380 -3.03 -19.73 -19.45
CA LEU A 380 -1.80 -20.45 -19.74
C LEU A 380 -1.73 -21.76 -18.95
N TYR A 381 -2.21 -21.77 -17.71
CA TYR A 381 -2.34 -23.00 -16.92
C TYR A 381 -3.33 -23.98 -17.56
N GLN A 382 -4.46 -23.51 -18.09
CA GLN A 382 -5.46 -24.33 -18.78
C GLN A 382 -4.88 -25.02 -20.02
N HIS A 383 -4.09 -24.32 -20.85
CA HIS A 383 -3.63 -24.82 -22.15
C HIS A 383 -2.26 -25.50 -22.09
N TYR A 384 -1.36 -25.04 -21.24
CA TYR A 384 0.05 -25.46 -21.17
C TYR A 384 0.46 -26.00 -19.80
N GLY A 385 -0.52 -26.18 -18.88
CA GLY A 385 -0.25 -26.63 -17.52
C GLY A 385 0.67 -25.68 -16.72
N PHE A 386 1.36 -26.23 -15.73
CA PHE A 386 2.27 -25.46 -14.89
C PHE A 386 3.41 -24.80 -15.69
N GLY A 387 3.92 -25.48 -16.75
CA GLY A 387 5.00 -24.96 -17.58
C GLY A 387 4.67 -23.61 -18.21
N GLY A 388 3.47 -23.47 -18.79
CA GLY A 388 3.03 -22.20 -19.40
C GLY A 388 2.88 -21.07 -18.39
N MET A 389 2.28 -21.36 -17.24
CA MET A 389 2.12 -20.38 -16.15
C MET A 389 3.48 -19.93 -15.59
N PHE A 390 4.40 -20.88 -15.31
CA PHE A 390 5.73 -20.54 -14.81
C PHE A 390 6.57 -19.78 -15.83
N ALA A 391 6.51 -20.14 -17.12
CA ALA A 391 7.21 -19.40 -18.18
C ALA A 391 6.74 -17.93 -18.24
N PHE A 392 5.43 -17.69 -18.17
CA PHE A 392 4.87 -16.34 -18.08
C PHE A 392 5.36 -15.60 -16.85
N SER A 393 5.22 -16.21 -15.67
CA SER A 393 5.60 -15.60 -14.39
C SER A 393 7.08 -15.30 -14.31
N LEU A 394 7.93 -16.23 -14.76
CA LEU A 394 9.39 -16.05 -14.80
C LEU A 394 9.78 -14.99 -15.83
N GLY A 395 9.19 -15.03 -17.05
CA GLY A 395 9.42 -14.01 -18.08
C GLY A 395 9.08 -12.60 -17.59
N LEU A 396 7.92 -12.44 -16.93
CA LEU A 396 7.53 -11.16 -16.34
C LEU A 396 8.49 -10.72 -15.22
N THR A 397 8.94 -11.65 -14.38
CA THR A 397 9.89 -11.37 -13.28
C THR A 397 11.27 -10.99 -13.83
N LEU A 398 11.76 -11.67 -14.87
CA LEU A 398 13.04 -11.34 -15.50
C LEU A 398 13.00 -9.98 -16.20
N LEU A 399 11.90 -9.67 -16.90
CA LEU A 399 11.70 -8.34 -17.47
C LEU A 399 11.69 -7.27 -16.37
N TRP A 400 11.02 -7.53 -15.26
CA TRP A 400 11.05 -6.63 -14.12
C TRP A 400 12.46 -6.49 -13.52
N LEU A 401 13.20 -7.59 -13.40
CA LEU A 401 14.59 -7.57 -12.93
C LEU A 401 15.47 -6.67 -13.82
N LEU A 402 15.31 -6.78 -15.14
CA LEU A 402 16.02 -5.93 -16.09
C LEU A 402 15.68 -4.45 -15.90
N VAL A 403 14.38 -4.12 -15.79
CA VAL A 403 13.92 -2.75 -15.54
C VAL A 403 14.45 -2.21 -14.22
N ALA A 404 14.46 -3.03 -13.16
CA ALA A 404 14.93 -2.64 -11.84
C ALA A 404 16.46 -2.49 -11.77
N ALA A 405 17.20 -3.38 -12.43
CA ALA A 405 18.67 -3.35 -12.47
C ALA A 405 19.18 -2.08 -13.19
N THR A 406 18.51 -1.68 -14.27
CA THR A 406 18.84 -0.47 -15.06
C THR A 406 18.33 0.82 -14.41
N ALA A 407 17.48 0.76 -13.39
CA ALA A 407 17.00 1.95 -12.70
C ALA A 407 18.13 2.61 -11.90
N PRO A 408 18.19 3.95 -11.82
CA PRO A 408 19.09 4.63 -10.89
C PRO A 408 18.75 4.23 -9.45
N ALA A 409 19.77 4.22 -8.57
CA ALA A 409 19.52 3.95 -7.16
C ALA A 409 18.59 5.04 -6.61
N PRO A 410 17.54 4.70 -5.85
CA PRO A 410 16.77 5.71 -5.14
C PRO A 410 17.72 6.51 -4.24
N GLU A 411 17.74 7.83 -4.42
CA GLU A 411 18.51 8.67 -3.53
C GLU A 411 17.95 8.55 -2.10
N ALA A 412 18.83 8.48 -1.12
CA ALA A 412 18.43 8.50 0.28
C ALA A 412 18.05 9.94 0.66
N VAL A 413 16.89 10.38 0.16
CA VAL A 413 16.33 11.69 0.48
C VAL A 413 15.34 11.61 1.62
N LYS A 414 15.38 12.59 2.51
CA LYS A 414 14.39 12.84 3.54
C LYS A 414 13.49 13.98 3.08
N ASN A 415 12.19 13.83 3.22
CA ASN A 415 11.28 14.95 3.02
C ASN A 415 11.17 15.71 4.34
N VAL A 416 11.52 16.99 4.31
CA VAL A 416 11.39 17.92 5.43
C VAL A 416 10.27 18.88 5.10
N MET A 417 9.34 19.07 6.03
CA MET A 417 8.26 20.05 5.92
C MET A 417 8.58 21.22 6.82
N MET A 418 8.47 22.42 6.28
CA MET A 418 8.73 23.65 7.01
C MET A 418 7.56 24.62 6.79
N ALA A 419 7.09 25.26 7.86
CA ALA A 419 6.09 26.31 7.73
C ALA A 419 6.73 27.56 7.09
N VAL A 420 6.08 28.09 6.07
CA VAL A 420 6.54 29.30 5.37
C VAL A 420 6.10 30.52 6.15
N HIS A 421 7.06 31.34 6.60
CA HIS A 421 6.76 32.57 7.30
C HIS A 421 6.10 33.59 6.36
N SER A 422 5.21 34.45 6.92
CA SER A 422 4.41 35.41 6.15
C SER A 422 5.24 36.36 5.27
N ARG A 423 6.49 36.64 5.62
CA ARG A 423 7.41 37.49 4.83
C ARG A 423 7.75 36.92 3.45
N TRP A 424 7.59 35.60 3.25
CA TRP A 424 7.90 34.92 1.99
C TRP A 424 6.66 34.77 1.07
N ARG A 425 5.50 35.23 1.51
CA ARG A 425 4.31 35.22 0.67
C ARG A 425 4.50 36.10 -0.55
N GLY A 426 4.28 35.53 -1.75
CA GLY A 426 4.56 36.19 -3.03
C GLY A 426 6.01 36.12 -3.50
N ARG A 427 6.93 35.58 -2.67
CA ARG A 427 8.36 35.41 -2.98
C ARG A 427 8.80 33.94 -2.81
N GLU A 428 7.89 33.01 -3.07
CA GLU A 428 8.11 31.57 -2.83
C GLU A 428 9.23 31.03 -3.70
N ASN A 429 9.32 31.47 -4.96
CA ASN A 429 10.39 31.05 -5.89
C ASN A 429 11.77 31.47 -5.39
N GLU A 430 11.89 32.68 -4.85
CA GLU A 430 13.13 33.18 -4.29
C GLU A 430 13.55 32.36 -3.04
N LEU A 431 12.59 32.01 -2.17
CA LEU A 431 12.87 31.13 -1.04
C LEU A 431 13.33 29.74 -1.51
N ALA A 432 12.67 29.19 -2.54
CA ALA A 432 13.07 27.92 -3.12
C ALA A 432 14.51 27.98 -3.66
N ASP A 433 14.86 29.03 -4.41
CA ASP A 433 16.21 29.21 -4.98
C ASP A 433 17.27 29.31 -3.90
N ILE A 434 17.02 30.07 -2.83
CA ILE A 434 17.93 30.20 -1.68
C ILE A 434 18.17 28.85 -1.01
N LEU A 435 17.10 28.09 -0.76
CA LEU A 435 17.19 26.79 -0.08
C LEU A 435 17.82 25.73 -0.99
N MET A 436 17.60 25.79 -2.30
CA MET A 436 18.22 24.88 -3.26
C MET A 436 19.75 25.10 -3.40
N GLN A 437 20.26 26.26 -3.01
CA GLN A 437 21.69 26.51 -2.93
C GLN A 437 22.35 25.88 -1.69
N GLN A 438 21.55 25.47 -0.69
CA GLN A 438 22.09 24.80 0.48
C GLN A 438 22.57 23.38 0.15
N HIS A 439 23.68 22.99 0.78
CA HIS A 439 24.24 21.64 0.60
C HIS A 439 23.24 20.56 1.04
N GLY A 440 22.89 19.68 0.12
CA GLY A 440 21.98 18.58 0.39
C GLY A 440 20.52 18.83 0.02
N ALA A 441 20.11 20.03 -0.35
CA ALA A 441 18.79 20.27 -0.92
C ALA A 441 18.71 19.70 -2.36
N THR A 442 17.63 19.01 -2.69
CA THR A 442 17.46 18.34 -4.00
C THR A 442 16.19 18.75 -4.75
N ALA A 443 15.16 19.14 -4.02
CA ALA A 443 13.94 19.69 -4.60
C ALA A 443 13.19 20.49 -3.53
N ALA A 444 12.55 21.58 -3.95
CA ALA A 444 11.66 22.39 -3.13
C ALA A 444 10.31 22.49 -3.84
N SER A 445 9.22 22.29 -3.11
CA SER A 445 7.86 22.49 -3.60
C SER A 445 6.99 23.08 -2.48
N PHE A 446 5.97 23.85 -2.84
CA PHE A 446 5.08 24.49 -1.88
C PHE A 446 3.71 23.83 -1.92
N SER A 447 3.00 23.87 -0.77
CA SER A 447 1.58 23.56 -0.72
C SER A 447 0.78 24.53 -1.59
N ALA A 448 -0.42 24.12 -2.02
CA ALA A 448 -1.29 24.98 -2.85
C ALA A 448 -1.63 26.33 -2.17
N ASP A 449 -1.78 26.31 -0.84
CA ASP A 449 -1.99 27.51 -0.01
C ASP A 449 -0.69 28.28 0.30
N LYS A 450 0.46 27.79 -0.20
CA LYS A 450 1.79 28.38 -0.02
C LYS A 450 2.22 28.59 1.45
N THR A 451 1.60 27.89 2.37
CA THR A 451 1.91 27.97 3.80
C THR A 451 2.94 26.94 4.25
N THR A 452 3.13 25.88 3.48
CA THR A 452 4.08 24.80 3.78
C THR A 452 5.04 24.59 2.64
N LEU A 453 6.33 24.52 2.97
CA LEU A 453 7.39 24.13 2.06
C LEU A 453 7.73 22.66 2.25
N TYR A 454 7.73 21.89 1.17
CA TYR A 454 8.22 20.52 1.10
C TYR A 454 9.63 20.55 0.50
N LEU A 455 10.63 20.28 1.32
CA LEU A 455 12.01 20.22 0.89
C LEU A 455 12.51 18.77 0.87
N LYS A 456 13.02 18.31 -0.27
CA LYS A 456 13.74 17.04 -0.36
C LYS A 456 15.19 17.26 -0.07
N VAL A 457 15.72 16.57 0.93
CA VAL A 457 17.10 16.78 1.39
C VAL A 457 17.86 15.45 1.47
N ARG A 458 19.14 15.50 1.14
CA ARG A 458 20.08 14.40 1.33
C ARG A 458 20.59 14.37 2.78
N ARG A 459 21.22 13.26 3.14
CA ARG A 459 21.90 13.12 4.43
C ARG A 459 22.99 14.21 4.57
N GLY A 460 22.95 14.94 5.67
CA GLY A 460 23.88 16.06 5.92
C GLY A 460 23.29 17.45 5.66
N PHE A 461 22.02 17.57 5.27
CA PHE A 461 21.32 18.85 5.19
C PHE A 461 21.09 19.44 6.59
N ASP A 462 21.38 20.72 6.76
CA ASP A 462 21.17 21.44 8.01
C ASP A 462 19.74 22.01 8.08
N GLU A 463 18.86 21.21 8.73
CA GLU A 463 17.46 21.61 8.92
C GLU A 463 17.33 22.85 9.82
N ALA A 464 18.26 23.05 10.77
CA ALA A 464 18.19 24.18 11.71
C ALA A 464 18.53 25.49 11.00
N ALA A 465 19.58 25.49 10.17
CA ALA A 465 19.94 26.64 9.35
C ALA A 465 18.82 27.02 8.36
N ALA A 466 18.21 26.03 7.70
CA ALA A 466 17.08 26.26 6.80
C ALA A 466 15.87 26.85 7.55
N GLN A 467 15.55 26.33 8.74
CA GLN A 467 14.46 26.86 9.57
C GLN A 467 14.71 28.30 10.01
N GLN A 468 15.95 28.64 10.35
CA GLN A 468 16.33 30.02 10.69
C GLN A 468 16.15 30.96 9.50
N MET A 469 16.59 30.56 8.31
CA MET A 469 16.37 31.33 7.09
C MET A 469 14.89 31.58 6.79
N ILE A 470 14.04 30.59 7.00
CA ILE A 470 12.59 30.73 6.78
C ILE A 470 11.97 31.66 7.83
N SER A 471 12.33 31.51 9.09
CA SER A 471 11.77 32.27 10.20
C SER A 471 12.26 33.72 10.29
N GLY A 472 13.41 34.01 9.72
CA GLY A 472 14.00 35.37 9.76
C GLY A 472 14.64 35.76 11.09
N ALA A 473 14.97 34.75 11.89
CA ALA A 473 15.83 34.97 13.04
C ALA A 473 17.28 35.19 12.51
N ASP A 474 17.57 36.42 12.09
CA ASP A 474 18.94 36.82 11.82
C ASP A 474 19.73 36.61 13.10
N SER A 475 20.79 35.83 12.99
CA SER A 475 21.86 35.80 13.98
C SER A 475 22.65 37.10 13.87
N HIS A 476 22.09 38.18 14.41
CA HIS A 476 22.93 39.27 14.90
C HIS A 476 23.45 38.78 16.24
N VAL A 477 24.58 38.13 16.20
CA VAL A 477 25.50 38.03 17.33
C VAL A 477 26.66 38.94 16.92
N GLU A 478 26.72 40.12 17.56
CA GLU A 478 27.94 40.87 17.73
C GLU A 478 28.99 40.02 18.44
#